data_54939abbc00c4760f0f98d689b93975e
#
_entry.id   54939abbc00c4760f0f98d689b93975e
#
_cell.length_a   1.000
_cell.length_b   1.000
_cell.length_c   1.000
_cell.angle_alpha   90.00
_cell.angle_beta   90.00
_cell.angle_gamma   90.00
#
_symmetry.space_group_name_H-M   'P 1'
#
loop_
_entity.id
_entity.type
_entity.pdbx_description
1 polymer ?
#
loop_
_entity_poly.entity_id
_entity_poly.type
_entity_poly.pdbx_seq_one_letter_code
_entity_poly.pdbx_strand_id
1 'polypeptide(L)'
;MNKKLLKQIVNERRSNSWLFIELLLVSIVLWYVVDYMFVTLYTYFEPRGFDIENTYRVEFDYLTEKSPDYIANRTDEEAHADMRELLDRLRRRPGVEAVSMSQNSFPYNGSNSGMDVRLDTMESKYNIRRWVTPDFFRVFRYQGANGETPEQLA
;
A
#
# COMPACT_ATOMS: atom_id res chain seq x y z
N MET A 1 -46.51 -29.73 -3.30
CA MET A 1 -45.88 -29.78 -1.97
C MET A 1 -46.87 -30.32 -0.96
N ASN A 2 -46.54 -31.41 -0.23
CA ASN A 2 -47.45 -32.19 0.62
C ASN A 2 -47.94 -31.37 1.79
N LYS A 3 -49.29 -31.14 1.90
CA LYS A 3 -49.95 -30.49 3.05
C LYS A 3 -49.61 -31.11 4.40
N LYS A 4 -49.24 -32.41 4.42
CA LYS A 4 -48.77 -33.13 5.63
C LYS A 4 -47.40 -32.60 6.12
N LEU A 5 -46.45 -32.34 5.22
CA LEU A 5 -45.14 -31.78 5.56
C LEU A 5 -45.24 -30.38 6.14
N LEU A 6 -46.07 -29.53 5.56
CA LEU A 6 -46.32 -28.18 6.09
C LEU A 6 -46.90 -28.21 7.50
N LYS A 7 -47.87 -29.11 7.76
CA LYS A 7 -48.50 -29.28 9.06
C LYS A 7 -47.47 -29.81 10.11
N GLN A 8 -46.57 -30.69 9.74
CA GLN A 8 -45.51 -31.20 10.59
C GLN A 8 -44.49 -30.10 10.92
N ILE A 9 -44.04 -29.29 9.92
CA ILE A 9 -43.15 -28.16 10.13
C ILE A 9 -43.75 -27.13 11.10
N VAL A 10 -45.04 -26.84 10.99
CA VAL A 10 -45.72 -25.91 11.90
C VAL A 10 -45.86 -26.49 13.31
N ASN A 11 -46.12 -27.81 13.46
CA ASN A 11 -46.25 -28.45 14.76
C ASN A 11 -44.93 -28.55 15.54
N GLU A 12 -43.80 -28.71 14.81
CA GLU A 12 -42.47 -28.79 15.37
C GLU A 12 -41.73 -27.42 15.32
N ARG A 13 -42.49 -26.34 15.26
CA ARG A 13 -41.94 -24.98 15.08
C ARG A 13 -40.83 -24.61 16.05
N ARG A 14 -40.84 -25.14 17.27
CA ARG A 14 -39.86 -24.86 18.31
C ARG A 14 -38.49 -25.49 18.00
N SER A 15 -38.47 -26.71 17.53
CA SER A 15 -37.27 -27.41 17.05
C SER A 15 -36.79 -26.84 15.73
N ASN A 16 -37.71 -26.57 14.82
CA ASN A 16 -37.39 -26.01 13.51
C ASN A 16 -36.88 -24.56 13.60
N SER A 17 -37.33 -23.78 14.57
CA SER A 17 -36.80 -22.42 14.82
C SER A 17 -35.35 -22.42 15.23
N TRP A 18 -34.93 -23.40 16.04
CA TRP A 18 -33.53 -23.56 16.42
C TRP A 18 -32.66 -23.88 15.22
N LEU A 19 -33.04 -24.87 14.43
CA LEU A 19 -32.35 -25.20 13.16
C LEU A 19 -32.27 -24.03 12.20
N PHE A 20 -33.37 -23.23 12.12
CA PHE A 20 -33.36 -22.04 11.27
C PHE A 20 -32.35 -21.00 11.73
N ILE A 21 -32.27 -20.76 13.05
CA ILE A 21 -31.27 -19.84 13.64
C ILE A 21 -29.87 -20.34 13.38
N GLU A 22 -29.61 -21.63 13.57
CA GLU A 22 -28.31 -22.25 13.32
C GLU A 22 -27.89 -22.11 11.85
N LEU A 23 -28.78 -22.44 10.93
CA LEU A 23 -28.53 -22.27 9.49
C LEU A 23 -28.32 -20.80 9.09
N LEU A 24 -29.06 -19.88 9.71
CA LEU A 24 -28.88 -18.45 9.50
C LEU A 24 -27.50 -18.00 9.95
N LEU A 25 -27.07 -18.39 11.13
CA LEU A 25 -25.73 -18.06 11.65
C LEU A 25 -24.63 -18.62 10.77
N VAL A 26 -24.73 -19.90 10.38
CA VAL A 26 -23.77 -20.52 9.47
C VAL A 26 -23.74 -19.79 8.13
N SER A 27 -24.89 -19.41 7.60
CA SER A 27 -24.98 -18.66 6.32
C SER A 27 -24.33 -17.28 6.42
N ILE A 28 -24.49 -16.56 7.51
CA ILE A 28 -23.85 -15.27 7.75
C ILE A 28 -22.33 -15.42 7.81
N VAL A 29 -21.84 -16.40 8.56
CA VAL A 29 -20.41 -16.67 8.68
C VAL A 29 -19.82 -17.08 7.31
N LEU A 30 -20.51 -17.96 6.60
CA LEU A 30 -20.07 -18.42 5.29
C LEU A 30 -20.03 -17.25 4.29
N TRP A 31 -21.05 -16.39 4.28
CA TRP A 31 -21.10 -15.21 3.44
C TRP A 31 -19.91 -14.28 3.72
N TYR A 32 -19.63 -14.01 5.00
CA TYR A 32 -18.48 -13.20 5.41
C TYR A 32 -17.15 -13.78 4.92
N VAL A 33 -16.96 -15.09 5.07
CA VAL A 33 -15.73 -15.76 4.62
C VAL A 33 -15.59 -15.68 3.09
N VAL A 34 -16.66 -15.92 2.35
CA VAL A 34 -16.66 -15.84 0.88
C VAL A 34 -16.37 -14.42 0.41
N ASP A 35 -17.01 -13.42 1.00
CA ASP A 35 -16.80 -12.00 0.67
C ASP A 35 -15.35 -11.59 0.97
N TYR A 36 -14.84 -11.94 2.14
CA TYR A 36 -13.44 -11.68 2.51
C TYR A 36 -12.44 -12.34 1.54
N MET A 37 -12.67 -13.60 1.18
CA MET A 37 -11.83 -14.30 0.21
C MET A 37 -11.91 -13.65 -1.17
N PHE A 38 -13.11 -13.28 -1.62
CA PHE A 38 -13.30 -12.62 -2.91
C PHE A 38 -12.54 -11.30 -2.97
N VAL A 39 -12.73 -10.41 -1.99
CA VAL A 39 -12.04 -9.11 -1.93
C VAL A 39 -10.53 -9.30 -1.87
N THR A 40 -10.05 -10.23 -1.04
CA THR A 40 -8.61 -10.50 -0.88
C THR A 40 -7.99 -11.03 -2.19
N LEU A 41 -8.62 -11.99 -2.82
CA LEU A 41 -8.14 -12.57 -4.08
C LEU A 41 -8.21 -11.53 -5.21
N TYR A 42 -9.31 -10.80 -5.30
CA TYR A 42 -9.45 -9.73 -6.29
C TYR A 42 -8.32 -8.71 -6.17
N THR A 43 -8.10 -8.18 -4.97
CA THR A 43 -7.02 -7.22 -4.71
C THR A 43 -5.63 -7.82 -4.96
N TYR A 44 -5.43 -9.10 -4.67
CA TYR A 44 -4.16 -9.78 -4.90
C TYR A 44 -3.81 -9.91 -6.39
N PHE A 45 -4.79 -10.16 -7.23
CA PHE A 45 -4.61 -10.32 -8.67
C PHE A 45 -4.76 -9.02 -9.47
N GLU A 46 -5.13 -7.91 -8.82
CA GLU A 46 -5.24 -6.62 -9.50
C GLU A 46 -3.86 -6.13 -9.98
N PRO A 47 -3.77 -5.59 -11.21
CA PRO A 47 -2.53 -5.00 -11.72
C PRO A 47 -2.01 -3.89 -10.80
N ARG A 48 -0.78 -4.01 -10.34
CA ARG A 48 -0.21 -3.09 -9.34
C ARG A 48 0.27 -1.77 -9.93
N GLY A 49 0.49 -1.72 -11.25
CA GLY A 49 1.02 -0.56 -11.94
C GLY A 49 2.48 -0.21 -11.60
N PHE A 50 3.17 -1.09 -10.85
CA PHE A 50 4.58 -0.95 -10.50
C PHE A 50 5.25 -2.32 -10.34
N ASP A 51 6.58 -2.34 -10.39
CA ASP A 51 7.41 -3.52 -10.21
C ASP A 51 8.48 -3.24 -9.14
N ILE A 52 8.71 -4.22 -8.28
CA ILE A 52 9.73 -4.18 -7.21
C ILE A 52 10.82 -5.24 -7.40
N GLU A 53 10.82 -5.95 -8.53
CA GLU A 53 11.84 -6.95 -8.79
C GLU A 53 13.23 -6.31 -8.88
N ASN A 54 14.21 -6.90 -8.20
CA ASN A 54 15.57 -6.39 -8.07
C ASN A 54 15.68 -4.98 -7.46
N THR A 55 14.67 -4.54 -6.72
CA THR A 55 14.68 -3.27 -6.00
C THR A 55 15.15 -3.49 -4.56
N TYR A 56 16.11 -2.71 -4.12
CA TYR A 56 16.68 -2.78 -2.77
C TYR A 56 16.39 -1.49 -2.02
N ARG A 57 16.00 -1.62 -0.77
CA ARG A 57 15.83 -0.50 0.14
C ARG A 57 17.09 -0.36 1.00
N VAL A 58 17.69 0.81 0.95
CA VAL A 58 18.82 1.19 1.81
C VAL A 58 18.29 2.14 2.87
N GLU A 59 18.43 1.76 4.11
CA GLU A 59 18.13 2.62 5.24
C GLU A 59 19.44 3.13 5.84
N PHE A 60 19.45 4.38 6.24
CA PHE A 60 20.56 4.98 6.99
C PHE A 60 19.99 5.80 8.12
N ASP A 61 20.76 5.91 9.17
CA ASP A 61 20.41 6.71 10.33
C ASP A 61 21.56 7.69 10.62
N TYR A 62 21.25 8.75 11.34
CA TYR A 62 22.26 9.72 11.77
C TYR A 62 23.04 9.16 12.95
N LEU A 63 24.35 9.45 12.95
CA LEU A 63 25.18 9.10 14.07
C LEU A 63 24.72 9.86 15.32
N THR A 64 24.69 9.18 16.44
CA THR A 64 24.34 9.77 17.73
C THR A 64 25.61 10.35 18.39
N GLU A 65 25.43 11.23 19.37
CA GLU A 65 26.53 11.83 20.17
C GLU A 65 27.47 10.80 20.82
N LYS A 66 27.02 9.55 20.93
CA LYS A 66 27.80 8.45 21.48
C LYS A 66 28.73 7.80 20.45
N SER A 67 28.59 8.13 19.18
CA SER A 67 29.44 7.60 18.12
C SER A 67 30.76 8.36 18.06
N PRO A 68 31.91 7.68 17.91
CA PRO A 68 33.22 8.33 17.78
C PRO A 68 33.33 9.23 16.55
N ASP A 69 32.51 9.00 15.53
CA ASP A 69 32.47 9.75 14.27
C ASP A 69 31.36 10.83 14.24
N TYR A 70 30.75 11.11 15.39
CA TYR A 70 29.73 12.12 15.49
C TYR A 70 30.31 13.53 15.30
N ILE A 71 29.73 14.27 14.36
CA ILE A 71 30.09 15.67 14.11
C ILE A 71 29.03 16.56 14.77
N ALA A 72 29.43 17.25 15.82
CA ALA A 72 28.58 18.22 16.51
C ALA A 72 28.34 19.46 15.64
N ASN A 73 27.17 20.06 15.79
CA ASN A 73 26.78 21.31 15.09
C ASN A 73 26.80 21.24 13.56
N ARG A 74 26.53 20.09 13.00
CA ARG A 74 26.38 19.93 11.56
C ARG A 74 25.17 20.74 11.07
N THR A 75 25.36 21.48 10.01
CA THR A 75 24.29 22.27 9.39
C THR A 75 23.40 21.38 8.51
N ASP A 76 22.17 21.80 8.29
CA ASP A 76 21.25 21.12 7.37
C ASP A 76 21.80 21.09 5.94
N GLU A 77 22.52 22.12 5.52
CA GLU A 77 23.15 22.19 4.20
C GLU A 77 24.24 21.10 4.02
N GLU A 78 25.06 20.87 5.02
CA GLU A 78 26.06 19.81 5.02
C GLU A 78 25.40 18.42 5.01
N ALA A 79 24.35 18.22 5.78
CA ALA A 79 23.58 16.98 5.77
C ALA A 79 22.96 16.71 4.40
N HIS A 80 22.42 17.73 3.75
CA HIS A 80 21.89 17.62 2.38
C HIS A 80 22.98 17.37 1.33
N ALA A 81 24.18 17.94 1.51
CA ALA A 81 25.30 17.71 0.63
C ALA A 81 25.78 16.25 0.67
N ASP A 82 25.89 15.70 1.87
CA ASP A 82 26.26 14.30 2.05
C ASP A 82 25.23 13.34 1.46
N MET A 83 23.96 13.68 1.63
CA MET A 83 22.88 12.88 1.03
C MET A 83 22.98 12.85 -0.48
N ARG A 84 23.24 14.00 -1.12
CA ARG A 84 23.47 14.06 -2.57
C ARG A 84 24.69 13.24 -2.97
N GLU A 85 25.79 13.37 -2.24
CA GLU A 85 26.98 12.59 -2.51
C GLU A 85 26.74 11.08 -2.37
N LEU A 86 26.01 10.64 -1.34
CA LEU A 86 25.62 9.25 -1.18
C LEU A 86 24.82 8.72 -2.38
N LEU A 87 23.81 9.48 -2.82
CA LEU A 87 23.02 9.13 -4.00
C LEU A 87 23.87 9.03 -5.26
N ASP A 88 24.79 9.97 -5.45
CA ASP A 88 25.70 9.96 -6.60
C ASP A 88 26.69 8.80 -6.56
N ARG A 89 27.20 8.43 -5.40
CA ARG A 89 28.04 7.23 -5.22
C ARG A 89 27.27 5.95 -5.54
N LEU A 90 26.00 5.86 -5.14
CA LEU A 90 25.15 4.72 -5.46
C LEU A 90 24.85 4.64 -6.96
N ARG A 91 24.52 5.75 -7.60
CA ARG A 91 24.26 5.83 -9.05
C ARG A 91 25.45 5.38 -9.90
N ARG A 92 26.69 5.64 -9.42
CA ARG A 92 27.93 5.26 -10.13
C ARG A 92 28.30 3.79 -9.93
N ARG A 93 27.59 3.04 -9.09
CA ARG A 93 27.90 1.63 -8.88
C ARG A 93 27.51 0.78 -10.08
N PRO A 94 28.41 -0.11 -10.55
CA PRO A 94 28.06 -1.06 -11.61
C PRO A 94 26.86 -1.90 -11.21
N GLY A 95 25.91 -2.07 -12.11
CA GLY A 95 24.68 -2.84 -11.89
C GLY A 95 23.54 -2.07 -11.21
N VAL A 96 23.73 -0.80 -10.89
CA VAL A 96 22.66 0.09 -10.41
C VAL A 96 22.09 0.86 -11.57
N GLU A 97 20.81 0.66 -11.89
CA GLU A 97 20.11 1.31 -13.00
C GLU A 97 19.54 2.67 -12.62
N ALA A 98 18.94 2.75 -11.43
CA ALA A 98 18.34 3.97 -10.92
C ALA A 98 18.40 4.00 -9.38
N VAL A 99 18.48 5.21 -8.81
CA VAL A 99 18.47 5.43 -7.36
C VAL A 99 17.54 6.57 -7.06
N SER A 100 16.59 6.31 -6.18
CA SER A 100 15.63 7.31 -5.72
C SER A 100 15.69 7.45 -4.21
N MET A 101 15.55 8.67 -3.75
CA MET A 101 15.29 8.96 -2.36
C MET A 101 13.79 9.21 -2.17
N SER A 102 13.22 8.64 -1.14
CA SER A 102 11.83 8.87 -0.79
C SER A 102 11.64 8.91 0.73
N GLN A 103 10.77 9.78 1.16
CA GLN A 103 10.36 9.79 2.55
C GLN A 103 9.07 8.99 2.69
N ASN A 104 9.17 7.79 3.25
CA ASN A 104 8.02 6.95 3.58
C ASN A 104 7.05 6.73 2.39
N SER A 105 7.59 6.62 1.17
CA SER A 105 6.81 6.62 -0.07
C SER A 105 6.98 5.35 -0.91
N PHE A 106 7.78 4.39 -0.45
CA PHE A 106 7.98 3.13 -1.17
C PHE A 106 6.71 2.25 -1.17
N PRO A 107 6.55 1.36 -2.15
CA PRO A 107 5.45 0.40 -2.20
C PRO A 107 5.34 -0.45 -0.94
N TYR A 108 4.12 -0.78 -0.52
CA TYR A 108 3.82 -1.56 0.70
C TYR A 108 4.26 -0.91 2.02
N ASN A 109 4.55 0.36 1.99
CA ASN A 109 4.76 1.13 3.19
C ASN A 109 3.44 1.26 3.97
N GLY A 110 3.42 0.85 5.23
CA GLY A 110 2.24 0.93 6.09
C GLY A 110 1.87 2.34 6.56
N SER A 111 2.65 3.36 6.19
CA SER A 111 2.43 4.74 6.58
C SER A 111 1.99 5.59 5.37
N ASN A 112 0.95 6.39 5.55
CA ASN A 112 0.45 7.30 4.55
C ASN A 112 0.42 8.73 5.10
N SER A 113 0.96 9.67 4.33
CA SER A 113 0.74 11.09 4.54
C SER A 113 -0.25 11.58 3.50
N GLY A 114 -1.30 12.24 3.93
CA GLY A 114 -2.31 12.74 3.02
C GLY A 114 -2.57 14.22 3.20
N MET A 115 -3.20 14.80 2.21
CA MET A 115 -3.65 16.19 2.25
C MET A 115 -4.93 16.34 1.46
N ASP A 116 -5.74 17.29 1.85
CA ASP A 116 -6.87 17.72 1.07
C ASP A 116 -6.41 18.62 -0.07
N VAL A 117 -6.77 18.25 -1.29
CA VAL A 117 -6.48 19.08 -2.47
C VAL A 117 -7.78 19.57 -3.05
N ARG A 118 -7.85 20.87 -3.27
CA ARG A 118 -8.97 21.53 -3.93
C ARG A 118 -8.46 22.21 -5.19
N LEU A 119 -9.13 21.94 -6.28
CA LEU A 119 -8.87 22.61 -7.56
C LEU A 119 -10.05 23.54 -7.86
N ASP A 120 -9.78 24.84 -7.83
CA ASP A 120 -10.74 25.91 -8.11
C ASP A 120 -12.07 25.75 -7.32
N THR A 121 -13.19 25.55 -7.99
CA THR A 121 -14.54 25.42 -7.41
C THR A 121 -14.92 23.96 -7.08
N MET A 122 -14.04 22.99 -7.37
CA MET A 122 -14.33 21.59 -7.09
C MET A 122 -14.31 21.30 -5.58
N GLU A 123 -15.05 20.28 -5.18
CA GLU A 123 -15.01 19.80 -3.80
C GLU A 123 -13.58 19.31 -3.43
N SER A 124 -13.19 19.60 -2.20
CA SER A 124 -11.93 19.13 -1.65
C SER A 124 -11.90 17.60 -1.62
N LYS A 125 -10.84 17.00 -2.18
CA LYS A 125 -10.62 15.55 -2.14
C LYS A 125 -9.37 15.22 -1.37
N TYR A 126 -9.48 14.22 -0.50
CA TYR A 126 -8.31 13.68 0.19
C TYR A 126 -7.42 12.93 -0.79
N ASN A 127 -6.12 13.30 -0.83
CA ASN A 127 -5.12 12.68 -1.67
C ASN A 127 -3.93 12.22 -0.84
N ILE A 128 -3.31 11.13 -1.23
CA ILE A 128 -2.09 10.65 -0.61
C ILE A 128 -0.91 11.44 -1.16
N ARG A 129 -0.17 12.09 -0.27
CA ARG A 129 1.04 12.84 -0.62
C ARG A 129 2.27 11.94 -0.48
N ARG A 130 3.13 12.00 -1.49
CA ARG A 130 4.41 11.29 -1.52
C ARG A 130 5.55 12.28 -1.77
N TRP A 131 6.62 12.12 -1.01
CA TRP A 131 7.86 12.87 -1.20
C TRP A 131 8.87 11.95 -1.86
N VAL A 132 9.17 12.22 -3.11
CA VAL A 132 10.00 11.35 -3.94
C VAL A 132 10.92 12.20 -4.83
N THR A 133 12.05 11.63 -5.22
CA THR A 133 12.86 12.18 -6.30
C THR A 133 12.34 11.71 -7.67
N PRO A 134 12.62 12.38 -8.78
CA PRO A 134 12.12 12.01 -10.11
C PRO A 134 12.39 10.56 -10.49
N ASP A 135 13.57 10.04 -10.17
CA ASP A 135 13.94 8.64 -10.45
C ASP A 135 13.06 7.59 -9.73
N PHE A 136 12.17 8.01 -8.84
CA PHE A 136 11.25 7.11 -8.14
C PHE A 136 10.39 6.29 -9.10
N PHE A 137 9.88 6.91 -10.16
CA PHE A 137 9.07 6.22 -11.16
C PHE A 137 9.87 5.18 -11.93
N ARG A 138 11.17 5.45 -12.18
CA ARG A 138 12.09 4.51 -12.84
C ARG A 138 12.46 3.34 -11.94
N VAL A 139 12.76 3.60 -10.67
CA VAL A 139 13.13 2.56 -9.68
C VAL A 139 12.01 1.54 -9.53
N PHE A 140 10.77 1.98 -9.46
CA PHE A 140 9.61 1.11 -9.31
C PHE A 140 8.90 0.80 -10.63
N ARG A 141 9.45 1.21 -11.76
CA ARG A 141 8.92 0.95 -13.11
C ARG A 141 7.42 1.28 -13.22
N TYR A 142 7.00 2.42 -12.63
CA TYR A 142 5.62 2.84 -12.68
C TYR A 142 5.13 3.00 -14.12
N GLN A 143 3.90 2.55 -14.34
CA GLN A 143 3.17 2.76 -15.60
C GLN A 143 2.07 3.78 -15.35
N GLY A 144 2.02 4.80 -16.20
CA GLY A 144 0.95 5.79 -16.16
C GLY A 144 -0.39 5.20 -16.58
N ALA A 145 -1.48 5.79 -16.10
CA ALA A 145 -2.84 5.34 -16.39
C ALA A 145 -3.19 5.39 -17.90
N ASN A 146 -2.52 6.25 -18.65
CA ASN A 146 -2.69 6.38 -20.12
C ASN A 146 -1.55 5.68 -20.90
N GLY A 147 -0.73 4.87 -20.23
CA GLY A 147 0.39 4.16 -20.83
C GLY A 147 1.70 4.94 -20.86
N GLU A 148 1.82 6.03 -20.09
CA GLU A 148 3.08 6.76 -19.95
C GLU A 148 4.16 5.85 -19.36
N THR A 149 5.38 5.99 -19.92
CA THR A 149 6.56 5.27 -19.43
C THR A 149 7.10 5.91 -18.14
N PRO A 150 7.91 5.18 -17.33
CA PRO A 150 8.54 5.73 -16.13
C PRO A 150 9.35 7.02 -16.40
N GLU A 151 9.97 7.12 -17.57
CA GLU A 151 10.75 8.29 -17.99
C GLU A 151 9.85 9.50 -18.31
N GLN A 152 8.63 9.26 -18.75
CA GLN A 152 7.66 10.33 -19.03
C GLN A 152 6.97 10.82 -17.76
N LEU A 153 6.96 10.00 -16.72
CA LEU A 153 6.40 10.34 -15.40
C LEU A 153 7.42 11.05 -14.49
N ALA A 154 8.71 10.93 -14.76
CA ALA A 154 9.81 11.55 -14.02
C ALA A 154 10.08 12.98 -14.50
#